data_ef3ecae59723cb758676392e7eaecff9
#
_entry.id   ef3ecae59723cb758676392e7eaecff9
#
_cell.length_a   1.000
_cell.length_b   1.000
_cell.length_c   1.000
_cell.angle_alpha   90.00
_cell.angle_beta   90.00
_cell.angle_gamma   90.00
#
_symmetry.space_group_name_H-M   'P 1'
#
loop_
_entity.id
_entity.type
_entity.pdbx_description
1 polymer ?
#
loop_
_entity_poly.entity_id
_entity_poly.type
_entity_poly.pdbx_seq_one_letter_code
_entity_poly.pdbx_strand_id
1 'polypeptide(L)'
;MIGNLAISRPGESPARTLARISRTAHNADLEAELFRDLDGLRRDAGWPQPHPQVQFDTTGQRRWRFDIAYFLPYKLAIEVDGGTWGRRNPRTGEWEQGRPGGHTTGAGYQRDCEKLNEAAILGWKVLRFTGADVRSGKALEYIQRALHLPPLGGSA
;
A
#
# COMPACT_ATOMS: atom_id res chain seq x y z
N MET A 1 19.88 11.99 -23.04
CA MET A 1 20.69 11.01 -22.28
C MET A 1 19.90 10.69 -21.02
N ILE A 2 19.22 9.53 -21.00
CA ILE A 2 18.46 9.06 -19.84
C ILE A 2 19.50 8.45 -18.89
N GLY A 3 19.69 9.10 -17.74
CA GLY A 3 20.64 8.70 -16.74
C GLY A 3 20.43 7.27 -16.28
N ASN A 4 21.49 6.51 -16.26
CA ASN A 4 21.57 5.13 -15.80
C ASN A 4 21.26 5.12 -14.27
N LEU A 5 19.99 5.06 -13.91
CA LEU A 5 19.63 4.75 -12.52
C LEU A 5 20.15 3.35 -12.23
N ALA A 6 20.93 3.22 -11.17
CA ALA A 6 21.43 1.94 -10.67
C ALA A 6 20.23 1.02 -10.31
N ILE A 7 19.73 0.29 -11.30
CA ILE A 7 18.55 -0.56 -11.22
C ILE A 7 18.86 -1.85 -10.43
N SER A 8 20.13 -2.30 -10.44
CA SER A 8 20.59 -3.49 -9.73
C SER A 8 21.29 -3.15 -8.42
N ARG A 9 21.06 -3.96 -7.39
CA ARG A 9 21.79 -3.88 -6.12
C ARG A 9 23.05 -4.73 -6.21
N PRO A 10 24.14 -4.39 -5.51
CA PRO A 10 25.34 -5.21 -5.48
C PRO A 10 25.01 -6.67 -5.12
N GLY A 11 25.46 -7.63 -5.93
CA GLY A 11 25.22 -9.05 -5.74
C GLY A 11 23.81 -9.56 -6.13
N GLU A 12 22.95 -8.71 -6.67
CA GLU A 12 21.63 -9.12 -7.16
C GLU A 12 21.73 -9.63 -8.61
N SER A 13 21.21 -10.83 -8.88
CA SER A 13 21.16 -11.36 -10.25
C SER A 13 20.12 -10.60 -11.10
N PRO A 14 20.29 -10.53 -12.44
CA PRO A 14 19.36 -9.85 -13.35
C PRO A 14 17.91 -10.31 -13.18
N ALA A 15 17.68 -11.61 -12.98
CA ALA A 15 16.35 -12.15 -12.76
C ALA A 15 15.71 -11.66 -11.44
N ARG A 16 16.51 -11.52 -10.39
CA ARG A 16 16.04 -10.94 -9.12
C ARG A 16 15.73 -9.45 -9.24
N THR A 17 16.58 -8.71 -9.95
CA THR A 17 16.37 -7.29 -10.24
C THR A 17 15.07 -7.08 -10.98
N LEU A 18 14.82 -7.81 -12.10
CA LEU A 18 13.58 -7.73 -12.86
C LEU A 18 12.34 -8.09 -12.01
N ALA A 19 12.41 -9.15 -11.22
CA ALA A 19 11.32 -9.55 -10.35
C ALA A 19 11.01 -8.50 -9.27
N ARG A 20 12.03 -7.81 -8.76
CA ARG A 20 11.85 -6.71 -7.81
C ARG A 20 11.20 -5.50 -8.46
N ILE A 21 11.69 -5.09 -9.63
CA ILE A 21 11.14 -3.96 -10.38
C ILE A 21 9.67 -4.21 -10.73
N SER A 22 9.35 -5.39 -11.24
CA SER A 22 7.98 -5.77 -11.61
C SER A 22 7.03 -5.73 -10.39
N ARG A 23 7.48 -6.21 -9.21
CA ARG A 23 6.66 -6.13 -7.99
C ARG A 23 6.46 -4.69 -7.51
N THR A 24 7.51 -3.88 -7.54
CA THR A 24 7.43 -2.47 -7.14
C THR A 24 6.48 -1.70 -8.06
N ALA A 25 6.57 -1.92 -9.38
CA ALA A 25 5.65 -1.33 -10.34
C ALA A 25 4.20 -1.76 -10.08
N HIS A 26 3.96 -3.08 -9.87
CA HIS A 26 2.63 -3.59 -9.59
C HIS A 26 2.00 -3.02 -8.30
N ASN A 27 2.79 -2.85 -7.25
CA ASN A 27 2.30 -2.23 -6.02
C ASN A 27 1.99 -0.75 -6.23
N ALA A 28 2.87 -0.02 -6.92
CA ALA A 28 2.64 1.38 -7.27
C ALA A 28 1.38 1.56 -8.12
N ASP A 29 1.07 0.61 -9.01
CA ASP A 29 -0.17 0.62 -9.79
C ASP A 29 -1.41 0.45 -8.91
N LEU A 30 -1.38 -0.47 -7.91
CA LEU A 30 -2.48 -0.70 -6.97
C LEU A 30 -2.69 0.50 -6.03
N GLU A 31 -1.62 1.10 -5.54
CA GLU A 31 -1.69 2.33 -4.73
C GLU A 31 -2.31 3.47 -5.53
N ALA A 32 -1.86 3.64 -6.78
CA ALA A 32 -2.38 4.67 -7.68
C ALA A 32 -3.85 4.41 -8.09
N GLU A 33 -4.26 3.16 -8.26
CA GLU A 33 -5.64 2.75 -8.51
C GLU A 33 -6.53 3.17 -7.34
N LEU A 34 -6.19 2.72 -6.13
CA LEU A 34 -6.93 3.06 -4.91
C LEU A 34 -6.99 4.58 -4.68
N PHE A 35 -5.87 5.28 -4.88
CA PHE A 35 -5.84 6.74 -4.71
C PHE A 35 -6.78 7.45 -5.69
N ARG A 36 -6.83 7.02 -6.97
CA ARG A 36 -7.74 7.59 -7.97
C ARG A 36 -9.20 7.38 -7.61
N ASP A 37 -9.55 6.21 -7.09
CA ASP A 37 -10.92 5.91 -6.65
C ASP A 37 -11.32 6.81 -5.48
N LEU A 38 -10.45 6.96 -4.48
CA LEU A 38 -10.68 7.82 -3.32
C LEU A 38 -10.77 9.30 -3.70
N ASP A 39 -9.93 9.77 -4.62
CA ASP A 39 -9.99 11.15 -5.12
C ASP A 39 -11.24 11.39 -5.99
N GLY A 40 -11.70 10.37 -6.72
CA GLY A 40 -12.99 10.38 -7.40
C GLY A 40 -14.14 10.56 -6.41
N LEU A 41 -14.20 9.73 -5.37
CA LEU A 41 -15.21 9.82 -4.32
C LEU A 41 -15.17 11.16 -3.57
N ARG A 42 -13.99 11.75 -3.37
CA ARG A 42 -13.85 13.10 -2.83
C ARG A 42 -14.57 14.14 -3.71
N ARG A 43 -14.40 14.06 -5.03
CA ARG A 43 -15.00 15.01 -5.98
C ARG A 43 -16.50 14.80 -6.14
N ASP A 44 -16.92 13.54 -6.23
CA ASP A 44 -18.27 13.18 -6.66
C ASP A 44 -19.23 12.95 -5.48
N ALA A 45 -18.72 12.49 -4.34
CA ALA A 45 -19.50 12.15 -3.16
C ALA A 45 -19.11 12.94 -1.89
N GLY A 46 -18.23 13.91 -1.99
CA GLY A 46 -17.82 14.77 -0.88
C GLY A 46 -17.02 14.08 0.21
N TRP A 47 -16.30 13.01 -0.13
CA TRP A 47 -15.41 12.34 0.81
C TRP A 47 -14.25 13.26 1.22
N PRO A 48 -13.62 13.02 2.39
CA PRO A 48 -12.42 13.75 2.80
C PRO A 48 -11.30 13.67 1.76
N GLN A 49 -10.38 14.63 1.80
CA GLN A 49 -9.22 14.67 0.93
C GLN A 49 -8.23 13.54 1.28
N PRO A 50 -7.95 12.60 0.37
CA PRO A 50 -6.85 11.64 0.54
C PRO A 50 -5.51 12.32 0.23
N HIS A 51 -4.46 11.94 0.96
CA HIS A 51 -3.09 12.43 0.75
C HIS A 51 -2.17 11.24 0.47
N PRO A 52 -1.48 11.20 -0.69
CA PRO A 52 -0.58 10.10 -1.02
C PRO A 52 0.78 10.26 -0.35
N GLN A 53 1.46 9.15 -0.11
CA GLN A 53 2.85 9.08 0.34
C GLN A 53 3.18 9.95 1.56
N VAL A 54 2.33 9.89 2.60
CA VAL A 54 2.44 10.74 3.79
C VAL A 54 3.53 10.23 4.72
N GLN A 55 4.57 11.03 4.91
CA GLN A 55 5.57 10.78 5.94
C GLN A 55 5.01 11.13 7.31
N PHE A 56 5.08 10.21 8.27
CA PHE A 56 4.51 10.40 9.61
C PHE A 56 5.53 10.36 10.74
N ASP A 57 6.77 9.95 10.46
CA ASP A 57 7.85 10.00 11.45
C ASP A 57 8.22 11.46 11.74
N THR A 58 7.93 11.90 12.96
CA THR A 58 8.19 13.25 13.44
C THR A 58 9.60 13.42 14.00
N THR A 59 10.33 12.31 14.21
CA THR A 59 11.69 12.35 14.76
C THR A 59 12.75 12.64 13.70
N GLY A 60 12.40 12.45 12.42
CA GLY A 60 13.32 12.57 11.28
C GLY A 60 14.36 11.44 11.18
N GLN A 61 14.32 10.47 12.10
CA GLN A 61 15.27 9.34 12.12
C GLN A 61 14.90 8.25 11.14
N ARG A 62 13.60 8.11 10.82
CA ARG A 62 13.06 7.13 9.89
C ARG A 62 12.30 7.85 8.78
N ARG A 63 12.32 7.28 7.57
CA ARG A 63 11.54 7.82 6.44
C ARG A 63 10.28 7.00 6.20
N TRP A 64 9.59 6.63 7.28
CA TRP A 64 8.35 5.88 7.17
C TRP A 64 7.24 6.71 6.55
N ARG A 65 6.54 6.11 5.61
CA ARG A 65 5.41 6.73 4.91
C ARG A 65 4.25 5.78 4.90
N PHE A 66 3.06 6.34 4.90
CA PHE A 66 1.84 5.64 4.52
C PHE A 66 1.61 5.84 3.02
N ASP A 67 1.05 4.83 2.35
CA ASP A 67 0.72 4.95 0.94
C ASP A 67 -0.33 6.02 0.71
N ILE A 68 -1.39 6.03 1.55
CA ILE A 68 -2.42 7.07 1.56
C ILE A 68 -2.77 7.40 3.02
N ALA A 69 -3.08 8.65 3.32
CA ALA A 69 -3.57 9.03 4.63
C ALA A 69 -4.66 10.11 4.59
N TYR A 70 -5.48 10.13 5.62
CA TYR A 70 -6.41 11.18 5.96
C TYR A 70 -5.99 11.80 7.30
N PHE A 71 -5.81 13.11 7.31
CA PHE A 71 -5.43 13.86 8.51
C PHE A 71 -6.60 14.01 9.50
N LEU A 72 -6.44 14.86 10.49
CA LEU A 72 -7.50 15.16 11.44
C LEU A 72 -8.78 15.63 10.74
N PRO A 73 -9.94 15.24 11.21
CA PRO A 73 -10.19 14.51 12.47
C PRO A 73 -10.02 12.99 12.39
N TYR A 74 -9.80 12.41 11.23
CA TYR A 74 -9.84 10.96 11.00
C TYR A 74 -8.59 10.25 11.49
N LYS A 75 -7.41 10.82 11.19
CA LYS A 75 -6.09 10.27 11.47
C LYS A 75 -6.00 8.79 11.04
N LEU A 76 -6.39 8.56 9.78
CA LEU A 76 -6.46 7.25 9.15
C LEU A 76 -5.33 7.09 8.14
N ALA A 77 -4.59 6.01 8.25
CA ALA A 77 -3.55 5.60 7.32
C ALA A 77 -3.94 4.33 6.57
N ILE A 78 -3.51 4.23 5.33
CA ILE A 78 -3.79 3.11 4.44
C ILE A 78 -2.47 2.62 3.86
N GLU A 79 -2.27 1.31 3.90
CA GLU A 79 -1.14 0.58 3.34
C GLU A 79 -1.66 -0.45 2.33
N VAL A 80 -1.04 -0.53 1.16
CA VAL A 80 -1.38 -1.51 0.13
C VAL A 80 -0.29 -2.57 0.02
N ASP A 81 -0.57 -3.76 0.53
CA ASP A 81 0.34 -4.91 0.50
C ASP A 81 0.16 -5.69 -0.82
N GLY A 82 0.88 -5.30 -1.85
CA GLY A 82 0.70 -5.81 -3.20
C GLY A 82 1.31 -7.19 -3.51
N GLY A 83 1.88 -7.89 -2.58
CA GLY A 83 2.67 -9.10 -2.88
C GLY A 83 2.34 -10.36 -2.07
N THR A 84 1.18 -10.41 -1.41
CA THR A 84 0.85 -11.46 -0.44
C THR A 84 0.37 -12.79 -1.06
N TRP A 85 -0.07 -12.78 -2.30
CA TRP A 85 -0.57 -13.96 -2.99
C TRP A 85 0.35 -14.27 -4.17
N GLY A 86 0.95 -15.43 -4.19
CA GLY A 86 1.80 -16.01 -5.20
C GLY A 86 1.85 -15.36 -6.59
N ARG A 87 2.73 -15.81 -7.38
CA ARG A 87 2.92 -15.38 -8.76
C ARG A 87 2.32 -16.42 -9.70
N ARG A 88 1.58 -15.99 -10.72
CA ARG A 88 1.22 -16.89 -11.79
C ARG A 88 2.47 -17.24 -12.59
N ASN A 89 2.79 -18.52 -12.69
CA ASN A 89 3.88 -18.98 -13.53
C ASN A 89 3.57 -18.64 -15.00
N PRO A 90 4.39 -17.82 -15.68
CA PRO A 90 4.10 -17.42 -17.04
C PRO A 90 4.17 -18.57 -18.05
N ARG A 91 4.81 -19.72 -17.66
CA ARG A 91 4.98 -20.88 -18.51
C ARG A 91 3.91 -21.94 -18.30
N THR A 92 3.44 -22.16 -17.07
CA THR A 92 2.43 -23.18 -16.76
C THR A 92 1.04 -22.61 -16.53
N GLY A 93 0.92 -21.29 -16.32
CA GLY A 93 -0.33 -20.64 -15.96
C GLY A 93 -0.81 -20.94 -14.53
N GLU A 94 -0.09 -21.73 -13.78
CA GLU A 94 -0.44 -22.12 -12.41
C GLU A 94 -0.02 -21.07 -11.40
N TRP A 95 -0.76 -20.98 -10.30
CA TRP A 95 -0.38 -20.14 -9.17
C TRP A 95 0.71 -20.81 -8.35
N GLU A 96 1.92 -20.29 -8.44
CA GLU A 96 3.00 -20.65 -7.52
C GLU A 96 2.81 -19.84 -6.24
N GLN A 97 2.73 -20.53 -5.09
CA GLN A 97 2.84 -19.83 -3.81
C GLN A 97 4.16 -19.06 -3.80
N GLY A 98 4.05 -17.73 -3.73
CA GLY A 98 5.23 -16.88 -3.75
C GLY A 98 6.15 -17.23 -2.61
N ARG A 99 7.47 -17.26 -2.87
CA ARG A 99 8.45 -17.22 -1.79
C ARG A 99 8.09 -16.06 -0.88
N PRO A 100 8.18 -16.25 0.44
CA PRO A 100 7.89 -15.21 1.40
C PRO A 100 8.50 -13.88 0.96
N GLY A 101 7.65 -12.85 0.76
CA GLY A 101 8.11 -11.50 0.45
C GLY A 101 8.93 -10.91 1.59
N GLY A 102 9.44 -9.70 1.44
CA GLY A 102 10.25 -9.05 2.47
C GLY A 102 9.62 -8.98 3.87
N HIS A 103 8.29 -9.07 3.95
CA HIS A 103 7.53 -9.15 5.22
C HIS A 103 7.67 -10.48 5.98
N THR A 104 8.23 -11.49 5.36
CA THR A 104 8.44 -12.82 5.97
C THR A 104 9.89 -13.09 6.33
N THR A 105 10.81 -12.19 6.00
CA THR A 105 12.16 -12.22 6.58
C THR A 105 12.10 -11.58 7.96
N GLY A 106 12.77 -12.15 8.96
CA GLY A 106 12.76 -11.62 10.33
C GLY A 106 13.05 -10.12 10.42
N ALA A 107 14.00 -9.61 9.62
CA ALA A 107 14.34 -8.18 9.60
C ALA A 107 13.29 -7.31 8.90
N GLY A 108 12.57 -7.83 7.91
CA GLY A 108 11.47 -7.12 7.25
C GLY A 108 10.26 -7.01 8.17
N TYR A 109 9.89 -8.12 8.78
CA TYR A 109 8.82 -8.18 9.77
C TYR A 109 9.08 -7.25 10.97
N GLN A 110 10.32 -7.26 11.50
CA GLN A 110 10.71 -6.37 12.60
C GLN A 110 10.49 -4.90 12.25
N ARG A 111 10.91 -4.47 11.06
CA ARG A 111 10.70 -3.08 10.60
C ARG A 111 9.24 -2.71 10.43
N ASP A 112 8.42 -3.65 9.96
CA ASP A 112 6.98 -3.43 9.83
C ASP A 112 6.32 -3.30 11.21
N CYS A 113 6.72 -4.13 12.17
CA CYS A 113 6.26 -4.00 13.55
C CYS A 113 6.65 -2.65 14.16
N GLU A 114 7.90 -2.19 13.98
CA GLU A 114 8.34 -0.88 14.45
C GLU A 114 7.51 0.25 13.83
N LYS A 115 7.30 0.22 12.51
CA LYS A 115 6.49 1.21 11.79
C LYS A 115 5.06 1.27 12.33
N LEU A 116 4.42 0.12 12.50
CA LEU A 116 3.03 0.05 12.98
C LEU A 116 2.89 0.46 14.44
N ASN A 117 3.85 0.08 15.29
CA ASN A 117 3.85 0.48 16.70
C ASN A 117 3.99 2.01 16.82
N GLU A 118 4.89 2.62 16.07
CA GLU A 118 5.07 4.06 16.07
C GLU A 118 3.83 4.78 15.55
N ALA A 119 3.24 4.28 14.47
CA ALA A 119 1.97 4.81 13.96
C ALA A 119 0.86 4.76 15.03
N ALA A 120 0.76 3.65 15.77
CA ALA A 120 -0.22 3.50 16.85
C ALA A 120 0.04 4.45 18.02
N ILE A 121 1.30 4.61 18.44
CA ILE A 121 1.70 5.57 19.49
C ILE A 121 1.32 7.00 19.10
N LEU A 122 1.52 7.35 17.83
CA LEU A 122 1.12 8.64 17.27
C LEU A 122 -0.40 8.78 17.04
N GLY A 123 -1.18 7.75 17.36
CA GLY A 123 -2.64 7.75 17.30
C GLY A 123 -3.23 7.54 15.90
N TRP A 124 -2.46 6.98 14.96
CA TRP A 124 -2.97 6.61 13.64
C TRP A 124 -3.78 5.31 13.71
N LYS A 125 -4.94 5.30 13.07
CA LYS A 125 -5.63 4.07 12.69
C LYS A 125 -5.02 3.59 11.37
N VAL A 126 -4.49 2.38 11.31
CA VAL A 126 -3.87 1.84 10.10
C VAL A 126 -4.73 0.73 9.52
N LEU A 127 -5.15 0.88 8.27
CA LEU A 127 -5.79 -0.18 7.48
C LEU A 127 -4.79 -0.72 6.46
N ARG A 128 -4.72 -2.03 6.34
CA ARG A 128 -3.85 -2.69 5.36
C ARG A 128 -4.71 -3.51 4.40
N PHE A 129 -4.43 -3.39 3.12
CA PHE A 129 -5.18 -4.05 2.07
C PHE A 129 -4.27 -4.82 1.12
N THR A 130 -4.74 -5.98 0.70
CA THR A 130 -4.13 -6.73 -0.39
C THR A 130 -4.57 -6.16 -1.74
N GLY A 131 -3.85 -6.51 -2.81
CA GLY A 131 -4.31 -6.15 -4.17
C GLY A 131 -5.68 -6.73 -4.54
N ALA A 132 -6.09 -7.84 -3.91
CA ALA A 132 -7.44 -8.39 -4.09
C ALA A 132 -8.52 -7.50 -3.43
N ASP A 133 -8.24 -6.95 -2.25
CA ASP A 133 -9.15 -6.04 -1.57
C ASP A 133 -9.34 -4.73 -2.33
N VAL A 134 -8.27 -4.22 -2.97
CA VAL A 134 -8.36 -3.02 -3.84
C VAL A 134 -9.26 -3.32 -5.05
N ARG A 135 -8.93 -4.35 -5.82
CA ARG A 135 -9.68 -4.69 -7.05
C ARG A 135 -11.12 -5.11 -6.84
N SER A 136 -11.46 -5.67 -5.69
CA SER A 136 -12.84 -6.06 -5.36
C SER A 136 -13.70 -4.92 -4.79
N GLY A 137 -13.11 -3.75 -4.53
CA GLY A 137 -13.77 -2.63 -3.87
C GLY A 137 -13.89 -2.78 -2.35
N LYS A 138 -13.48 -3.92 -1.77
CA LYS A 138 -13.53 -4.17 -0.33
C LYS A 138 -12.72 -3.15 0.47
N ALA A 139 -11.61 -2.66 -0.09
CA ALA A 139 -10.82 -1.59 0.53
C ALA A 139 -11.67 -0.33 0.75
N LEU A 140 -12.46 0.07 -0.25
CA LEU A 140 -13.34 1.25 -0.17
C LEU A 140 -14.39 1.11 0.94
N GLU A 141 -14.99 -0.08 1.10
CA GLU A 141 -15.97 -0.34 2.17
C GLU A 141 -15.36 -0.16 3.57
N TYR A 142 -14.15 -0.66 3.80
CA TYR A 142 -13.45 -0.50 5.08
C TYR A 142 -13.05 0.96 5.33
N ILE A 143 -12.54 1.66 4.31
CA ILE A 143 -12.16 3.07 4.41
C ILE A 143 -13.39 3.93 4.72
N GLN A 144 -14.51 3.70 4.04
CA GLN A 144 -15.77 4.37 4.29
C GLN A 144 -16.22 4.24 5.75
N ARG A 145 -16.20 3.01 6.27
CA ARG A 145 -16.55 2.74 7.68
C ARG A 145 -15.59 3.43 8.64
N ALA A 146 -14.29 3.43 8.35
CA ALA A 146 -13.27 4.07 9.19
C ALA A 146 -13.38 5.60 9.18
N LEU A 147 -13.88 6.18 8.08
CA LEU A 147 -14.17 7.61 7.97
C LEU A 147 -15.57 8.00 8.51
N HIS A 148 -16.36 7.01 8.97
CA HIS A 148 -17.72 7.19 9.45
C HIS A 148 -18.67 7.82 8.41
N LEU A 149 -18.49 7.47 7.12
CA LEU A 149 -19.30 7.98 6.02
C LEU A 149 -20.51 7.06 5.75
N PRO A 150 -21.62 7.59 5.17
CA PRO A 150 -22.77 6.78 4.81
C PRO A 150 -22.41 5.76 3.72
N PRO A 151 -23.14 4.63 3.60
CA PRO A 151 -22.91 3.61 2.58
C PRO A 151 -22.97 4.18 1.15
N LEU A 152 -22.03 3.74 0.30
CA LEU A 152 -22.09 4.05 -1.14
C LEU A 152 -23.33 3.37 -1.74
N GLY A 153 -24.27 4.17 -2.27
CA GLY A 153 -25.50 3.64 -2.89
C GLY A 153 -26.70 3.45 -1.97
N GLY A 154 -26.64 3.90 -0.73
CA GLY A 154 -27.82 4.02 0.14
C GLY A 154 -28.63 5.24 -0.25
N SER A 155 -29.71 5.07 -1.02
CA SER A 155 -30.78 6.06 -1.08
C SER A 155 -31.34 6.25 0.34
N ALA A 156 -31.36 7.48 0.79
CA ALA A 156 -32.06 7.89 2.00
C ALA A 156 -33.56 7.59 1.88
#